data_3680dc489fd9464078b27e130b6e5cd0
#
_entry.id   3680dc489fd9464078b27e130b6e5cd0
#
_cell.length_a   1.000
_cell.length_b   1.000
_cell.length_c   1.000
_cell.angle_alpha   90.00
_cell.angle_beta   90.00
_cell.angle_gamma   90.00
#
_symmetry.space_group_name_H-M   'P 1'
#
loop_
_entity.id
_entity.type
_entity.pdbx_description
1 polymer ?
#
loop_
_entity_poly.entity_id
_entity_poly.type
_entity_poly.pdbx_seq_one_letter_code
_entity_poly.pdbx_strand_id
1 'polypeptide(L)'
;MGYVAAGTIPDALNVVANHDKIEAGLRLNIPLAAKAGVPNVITFSGNRHGMSDEEGAKNVILGLNRVKKIAEDHNVVLCLELLNSKVNHKDYMADHTAWGVAVMKEVNSSHVKLLYDIYHMQIMEGDLIDTIRQNIGVLGHFHTGGVPGRHELDATQEIQYAAVMKAIADAGFAGYVAHEFLPTGDPLTSLRQAVTLCDV
;
A
#
# COMPACT_ATOMS: atom_id res chain seq x y z
N MET A 1 1.77 7.59 -8.80
CA MET A 1 0.30 7.72 -8.72
C MET A 1 -0.29 6.33 -8.81
N GLY A 2 -1.27 6.00 -7.99
CA GLY A 2 -1.97 4.73 -8.00
C GLY A 2 -3.48 4.92 -7.82
N TYR A 3 -4.28 3.93 -8.14
CA TYR A 3 -5.71 3.91 -7.83
C TYR A 3 -6.18 2.49 -7.53
N VAL A 4 -7.28 2.37 -6.78
CA VAL A 4 -7.88 1.06 -6.45
C VAL A 4 -8.44 0.42 -7.70
N ALA A 5 -7.88 -0.73 -8.09
CA ALA A 5 -8.22 -1.39 -9.33
C ALA A 5 -9.25 -2.50 -9.17
N ALA A 6 -9.24 -3.22 -8.06
CA ALA A 6 -10.22 -4.26 -7.76
C ALA A 6 -10.16 -4.69 -6.28
N GLY A 7 -11.28 -5.23 -5.81
CA GLY A 7 -11.49 -5.58 -4.41
C GLY A 7 -12.02 -4.40 -3.60
N THR A 8 -12.44 -4.69 -2.40
CA THR A 8 -12.79 -3.70 -1.36
C THR A 8 -12.00 -4.02 -0.11
N ILE A 9 -11.86 -3.07 0.80
CA ILE A 9 -11.09 -3.31 2.02
C ILE A 9 -11.60 -4.53 2.80
N PRO A 10 -12.92 -4.72 3.03
CA PRO A 10 -13.40 -5.90 3.76
C PRO A 10 -13.41 -7.19 2.95
N ASP A 11 -13.65 -7.12 1.63
CA ASP A 11 -13.90 -8.29 0.78
C ASP A 11 -12.88 -8.34 -0.37
N ALA A 12 -11.77 -9.04 -0.16
CA ALA A 12 -10.69 -9.06 -1.13
C ALA A 12 -9.99 -10.43 -1.25
N LEU A 13 -8.69 -10.42 -1.44
CA LEU A 13 -7.89 -11.56 -1.89
C LEU A 13 -7.78 -12.72 -0.90
N ASN A 14 -7.98 -12.50 0.41
CA ASN A 14 -7.96 -13.58 1.40
C ASN A 14 -9.17 -14.54 1.30
N VAL A 15 -10.23 -14.14 0.57
CA VAL A 15 -11.42 -14.96 0.34
C VAL A 15 -11.38 -15.51 -1.10
N VAL A 16 -11.12 -16.81 -1.24
CA VAL A 16 -10.96 -17.48 -2.56
C VAL A 16 -12.19 -17.27 -3.46
N ALA A 17 -13.40 -17.24 -2.90
CA ALA A 17 -14.63 -17.00 -3.64
C ALA A 17 -14.66 -15.63 -4.36
N ASN A 18 -13.85 -14.66 -3.92
CA ASN A 18 -13.74 -13.33 -4.52
C ASN A 18 -12.74 -13.30 -5.69
N HIS A 19 -11.89 -14.31 -5.86
CA HIS A 19 -10.77 -14.25 -6.81
C HIS A 19 -11.23 -14.04 -8.24
N ASP A 20 -12.28 -14.70 -8.71
CA ASP A 20 -12.76 -14.54 -10.10
C ASP A 20 -13.20 -13.10 -10.38
N LYS A 21 -13.92 -12.49 -9.45
CA LYS A 21 -14.37 -11.09 -9.56
C LYS A 21 -13.19 -10.12 -9.52
N ILE A 22 -12.24 -10.33 -8.62
CA ILE A 22 -11.05 -9.48 -8.47
C ILE A 22 -10.15 -9.62 -9.69
N GLU A 23 -9.90 -10.84 -10.16
CA GLU A 23 -9.15 -11.10 -11.39
C GLU A 23 -9.78 -10.39 -12.59
N ALA A 24 -11.08 -10.50 -12.78
CA ALA A 24 -11.79 -9.83 -13.87
C ALA A 24 -11.61 -8.29 -13.79
N GLY A 25 -11.72 -7.71 -12.59
CA GLY A 25 -11.48 -6.29 -12.38
C GLY A 25 -10.02 -5.87 -12.67
N LEU A 26 -9.05 -6.62 -12.21
CA LEU A 26 -7.63 -6.34 -12.46
C LEU A 26 -7.26 -6.51 -13.94
N ARG A 27 -7.79 -7.54 -14.62
CA ARG A 27 -7.61 -7.73 -16.08
C ARG A 27 -8.18 -6.59 -16.92
N LEU A 28 -9.21 -5.93 -16.45
CA LEU A 28 -9.76 -4.72 -17.08
C LEU A 28 -8.91 -3.47 -16.76
N ASN A 29 -8.59 -3.27 -15.49
CA ASN A 29 -8.05 -2.00 -15.00
C ASN A 29 -6.54 -1.85 -15.20
N ILE A 30 -5.75 -2.93 -15.16
CA ILE A 30 -4.30 -2.86 -15.37
C ILE A 30 -3.95 -2.32 -16.78
N PRO A 31 -4.55 -2.83 -17.88
CA PRO A 31 -4.33 -2.25 -19.21
C PRO A 31 -4.77 -0.79 -19.34
N LEU A 32 -5.86 -0.41 -18.64
CA LEU A 32 -6.32 0.99 -18.62
C LEU A 32 -5.33 1.89 -17.89
N ALA A 33 -4.78 1.43 -16.75
CA ALA A 33 -3.73 2.12 -16.03
C ALA A 33 -2.49 2.36 -16.92
N ALA A 34 -2.01 1.29 -17.56
CA ALA A 34 -0.88 1.38 -18.49
C ALA A 34 -1.13 2.40 -19.61
N LYS A 35 -2.31 2.35 -20.24
CA LYS A 35 -2.71 3.30 -21.29
C LYS A 35 -2.78 4.74 -20.79
N ALA A 36 -3.18 4.94 -19.55
CA ALA A 36 -3.27 6.26 -18.92
C ALA A 36 -1.92 6.75 -18.35
N GLY A 37 -0.85 5.96 -18.44
CA GLY A 37 0.44 6.29 -17.84
C GLY A 37 0.44 6.23 -16.30
N VAL A 38 -0.49 5.49 -15.69
CA VAL A 38 -0.56 5.28 -14.25
C VAL A 38 0.27 4.03 -13.89
N PRO A 39 1.39 4.19 -13.17
CA PRO A 39 2.34 3.09 -12.97
C PRO A 39 1.90 2.07 -11.91
N ASN A 40 1.01 2.44 -11.00
CA ASN A 40 0.61 1.60 -9.88
C ASN A 40 -0.91 1.42 -9.82
N VAL A 41 -1.35 0.23 -9.48
CA VAL A 41 -2.75 -0.07 -9.12
C VAL A 41 -2.81 -0.72 -7.75
N ILE A 42 -3.87 -0.47 -7.00
CA ILE A 42 -3.99 -0.86 -5.60
C ILE A 42 -5.02 -1.99 -5.47
N THR A 43 -4.72 -2.96 -4.63
CA THR A 43 -5.62 -4.03 -4.20
C THR A 43 -5.48 -4.28 -2.69
N PHE A 44 -6.38 -5.08 -2.12
CA PHE A 44 -6.47 -5.30 -0.68
C PHE A 44 -6.39 -6.80 -0.33
N SER A 45 -6.00 -7.07 0.93
CA SER A 45 -6.02 -8.43 1.46
C SER A 45 -7.43 -8.90 1.82
N GLY A 46 -8.24 -8.04 2.39
CA GLY A 46 -9.54 -8.34 2.98
C GLY A 46 -9.48 -8.42 4.52
N ASN A 47 -10.64 -8.51 5.14
CA ASN A 47 -10.78 -8.73 6.57
C ASN A 47 -10.58 -10.22 6.92
N ARG A 48 -10.12 -10.51 8.13
CA ARG A 48 -9.83 -11.89 8.58
C ARG A 48 -11.10 -12.75 8.69
N HIS A 49 -12.18 -12.21 9.22
CA HIS A 49 -13.39 -12.98 9.53
C HIS A 49 -13.10 -14.29 10.30
N GLY A 50 -12.13 -14.22 11.22
CA GLY A 50 -11.68 -15.37 12.00
C GLY A 50 -10.70 -16.33 11.28
N MET A 51 -10.29 -16.03 10.06
CA MET A 51 -9.26 -16.76 9.31
C MET A 51 -7.89 -16.54 9.95
N SER A 52 -7.04 -17.57 9.96
CA SER A 52 -5.65 -17.43 10.41
C SER A 52 -4.80 -16.64 9.40
N ASP A 53 -3.70 -16.05 9.91
CA ASP A 53 -2.77 -15.30 9.05
C ASP A 53 -2.13 -16.21 7.98
N GLU A 54 -1.87 -17.47 8.29
CA GLU A 54 -1.31 -18.45 7.34
C GLU A 54 -2.30 -18.82 6.24
N GLU A 55 -3.57 -19.04 6.58
CA GLU A 55 -4.61 -19.35 5.61
C GLU A 55 -4.87 -18.15 4.70
N GLY A 56 -5.00 -16.96 5.28
CA GLY A 56 -5.17 -15.74 4.52
C GLY A 56 -4.01 -15.44 3.60
N ALA A 57 -2.77 -15.64 4.05
CA ALA A 57 -1.58 -15.48 3.20
C ALA A 57 -1.61 -16.42 2.00
N LYS A 58 -1.92 -17.71 2.20
CA LYS A 58 -2.07 -18.68 1.11
C LYS A 58 -3.11 -18.24 0.08
N ASN A 59 -4.26 -17.78 0.54
CA ASN A 59 -5.34 -17.34 -0.34
C ASN A 59 -4.93 -16.08 -1.12
N VAL A 60 -4.31 -15.08 -0.46
CA VAL A 60 -3.81 -13.86 -1.12
C VAL A 60 -2.74 -14.20 -2.16
N ILE A 61 -1.79 -15.10 -1.85
CA ILE A 61 -0.78 -15.57 -2.79
C ILE A 61 -1.42 -16.24 -4.02
N LEU A 62 -2.43 -17.10 -3.82
CA LEU A 62 -3.18 -17.72 -4.92
C LEU A 62 -3.82 -16.65 -5.82
N GLY A 63 -4.50 -15.67 -5.24
CA GLY A 63 -5.14 -14.59 -5.99
C GLY A 63 -4.15 -13.73 -6.76
N LEU A 64 -3.04 -13.32 -6.12
CA LEU A 64 -1.99 -12.52 -6.76
C LEU A 64 -1.29 -13.28 -7.90
N ASN A 65 -1.05 -14.59 -7.75
CA ASN A 65 -0.46 -15.41 -8.81
C ASN A 65 -1.34 -15.53 -10.07
N ARG A 66 -2.66 -15.36 -9.96
CA ARG A 66 -3.58 -15.36 -11.12
C ARG A 66 -3.42 -14.11 -11.99
N VAL A 67 -2.92 -13.01 -11.41
CA VAL A 67 -2.89 -11.69 -12.06
C VAL A 67 -1.50 -11.10 -12.22
N LYS A 68 -0.46 -11.65 -11.58
CA LYS A 68 0.90 -11.10 -11.67
C LYS A 68 1.41 -10.95 -13.10
N LYS A 69 1.11 -11.94 -13.95
CA LYS A 69 1.57 -11.89 -15.34
C LYS A 69 0.98 -10.72 -16.12
N ILE A 70 -0.29 -10.34 -15.90
CA ILE A 70 -0.86 -9.19 -16.61
C ILE A 70 -0.24 -7.88 -16.11
N ALA A 71 0.12 -7.77 -14.84
CA ALA A 71 0.86 -6.64 -14.31
C ALA A 71 2.25 -6.51 -14.97
N GLU A 72 2.97 -7.64 -15.08
CA GLU A 72 4.26 -7.72 -15.76
C GLU A 72 4.17 -7.34 -17.25
N ASP A 73 3.20 -7.92 -17.98
CA ASP A 73 3.00 -7.68 -19.42
C ASP A 73 2.67 -6.22 -19.76
N HIS A 74 2.08 -5.49 -18.82
CA HIS A 74 1.69 -4.08 -19.00
C HIS A 74 2.63 -3.08 -18.30
N ASN A 75 3.68 -3.58 -17.65
CA ASN A 75 4.63 -2.76 -16.88
C ASN A 75 3.92 -1.86 -15.83
N VAL A 76 2.92 -2.42 -15.14
CA VAL A 76 2.17 -1.78 -14.06
C VAL A 76 2.42 -2.54 -12.77
N VAL A 77 2.70 -1.84 -11.67
CA VAL A 77 2.90 -2.47 -10.37
C VAL A 77 1.55 -2.63 -9.66
N LEU A 78 1.19 -3.87 -9.34
CA LEU A 78 0.06 -4.20 -8.48
C LEU A 78 0.51 -4.12 -7.02
N CYS A 79 -0.02 -3.15 -6.29
CA CYS A 79 0.33 -2.89 -4.91
C CYS A 79 -0.73 -3.44 -3.95
N LEU A 80 -0.34 -4.37 -3.07
CA LEU A 80 -1.15 -4.80 -1.93
C LEU A 80 -0.96 -3.80 -0.79
N GLU A 81 -2.02 -3.13 -0.37
CA GLU A 81 -1.95 -2.08 0.64
C GLU A 81 -1.92 -2.63 2.05
N LEU A 82 -1.00 -2.12 2.87
CA LEU A 82 -0.92 -2.35 4.31
C LEU A 82 -1.76 -1.31 5.04
N LEU A 83 -2.72 -1.77 5.86
CA LEU A 83 -3.64 -0.89 6.60
C LEU A 83 -3.61 -1.19 8.10
N ASN A 84 -3.94 -0.21 8.95
CA ASN A 84 -4.04 -0.46 10.38
C ASN A 84 -5.38 -1.11 10.77
N SER A 85 -5.31 -2.19 11.55
CA SER A 85 -6.46 -2.85 12.16
C SER A 85 -6.83 -2.28 13.53
N LYS A 86 -5.95 -1.49 14.16
CA LYS A 86 -6.15 -0.92 15.50
C LYS A 86 -7.22 0.17 15.54
N VAL A 87 -7.26 1.05 14.52
CA VAL A 87 -8.09 2.27 14.54
C VAL A 87 -9.08 2.29 13.38
N ASN A 88 -8.60 2.21 12.13
CA ASN A 88 -9.41 2.55 10.96
C ASN A 88 -10.09 1.34 10.30
N HIS A 89 -9.40 0.21 10.18
CA HIS A 89 -9.84 -0.94 9.41
C HIS A 89 -9.84 -2.20 10.27
N LYS A 90 -10.70 -2.26 11.29
CA LYS A 90 -10.80 -3.42 12.19
C LYS A 90 -10.87 -4.71 11.40
N ASP A 91 -10.14 -5.72 11.90
CA ASP A 91 -10.09 -7.06 11.31
C ASP A 91 -9.35 -7.16 9.96
N TYR A 92 -8.77 -6.08 9.44
CA TYR A 92 -7.99 -6.14 8.19
C TYR A 92 -6.77 -7.06 8.33
N MET A 93 -6.50 -7.88 7.30
CA MET A 93 -5.50 -8.94 7.41
C MET A 93 -4.06 -8.45 7.19
N ALA A 94 -3.80 -7.68 6.14
CA ALA A 94 -2.46 -7.17 5.83
C ALA A 94 -2.12 -5.94 6.68
N ASP A 95 -2.06 -6.10 8.00
CA ASP A 95 -1.87 -5.03 8.96
C ASP A 95 -0.45 -4.94 9.57
N HIS A 96 0.45 -5.83 9.15
CA HIS A 96 1.86 -5.85 9.54
C HIS A 96 2.78 -6.05 8.34
N THR A 97 3.89 -5.33 8.32
CA THR A 97 4.88 -5.38 7.23
C THR A 97 5.45 -6.79 7.06
N ALA A 98 5.78 -7.49 8.13
CA ALA A 98 6.34 -8.83 8.06
C ALA A 98 5.44 -9.83 7.33
N TRP A 99 4.11 -9.76 7.55
CA TRP A 99 3.13 -10.58 6.85
C TRP A 99 3.10 -10.26 5.35
N GLY A 100 3.04 -8.98 5.00
CA GLY A 100 3.06 -8.54 3.60
C GLY A 100 4.34 -8.96 2.87
N VAL A 101 5.51 -8.81 3.51
CA VAL A 101 6.81 -9.22 2.96
C VAL A 101 6.86 -10.72 2.69
N ALA A 102 6.32 -11.55 3.59
CA ALA A 102 6.23 -12.99 3.38
C ALA A 102 5.39 -13.32 2.15
N VAL A 103 4.22 -12.67 1.98
CA VAL A 103 3.37 -12.81 0.78
C VAL A 103 4.13 -12.41 -0.49
N MET A 104 4.83 -11.26 -0.49
CA MET A 104 5.56 -10.79 -1.67
C MET A 104 6.70 -11.73 -2.07
N LYS A 105 7.41 -12.31 -1.10
CA LYS A 105 8.47 -13.30 -1.35
C LYS A 105 7.94 -14.55 -2.06
N GLU A 106 6.78 -15.05 -1.64
CA GLU A 106 6.16 -16.24 -2.26
C GLU A 106 5.58 -15.94 -3.65
N VAL A 107 4.99 -14.75 -3.85
CA VAL A 107 4.50 -14.32 -5.18
C VAL A 107 5.65 -14.13 -6.15
N ASN A 108 6.78 -13.63 -5.68
CA ASN A 108 8.05 -13.48 -6.40
C ASN A 108 7.87 -12.80 -7.78
N SER A 109 7.39 -11.54 -7.78
CA SER A 109 7.22 -10.74 -8.99
C SER A 109 7.72 -9.31 -8.76
N SER A 110 8.44 -8.76 -9.73
CA SER A 110 8.85 -7.36 -9.71
C SER A 110 7.69 -6.37 -9.85
N HIS A 111 6.53 -6.86 -10.34
CA HIS A 111 5.32 -6.07 -10.59
C HIS A 111 4.17 -6.37 -9.60
N VAL A 112 4.45 -7.13 -8.54
CA VAL A 112 3.54 -7.28 -7.40
C VAL A 112 4.31 -6.91 -6.15
N LYS A 113 3.91 -5.84 -5.49
CA LYS A 113 4.63 -5.24 -4.37
C LYS A 113 3.66 -4.79 -3.28
N LEU A 114 4.19 -4.28 -2.18
CA LEU A 114 3.40 -3.64 -1.13
C LEU A 114 3.24 -2.14 -1.42
N LEU A 115 2.08 -1.62 -1.08
CA LEU A 115 1.92 -0.22 -0.77
C LEU A 115 2.13 -0.06 0.74
N TYR A 116 3.15 0.71 1.10
CA TYR A 116 3.47 1.01 2.49
C TYR A 116 2.83 2.35 2.86
N ASP A 117 1.69 2.31 3.53
CA ASP A 117 1.09 3.52 4.07
C ASP A 117 1.74 3.85 5.42
N ILE A 118 2.51 4.94 5.43
CA ILE A 118 3.30 5.39 6.58
C ILE A 118 2.39 5.71 7.77
N TYR A 119 1.21 6.32 7.52
CA TYR A 119 0.22 6.58 8.56
C TYR A 119 -0.25 5.28 9.23
N HIS A 120 -0.60 4.28 8.41
CA HIS A 120 -1.09 3.01 8.93
C HIS A 120 -0.02 2.23 9.67
N MET A 121 1.21 2.19 9.15
CA MET A 121 2.30 1.43 9.75
C MET A 121 2.86 2.12 11.01
N GLN A 122 2.81 3.45 11.10
CA GLN A 122 3.11 4.13 12.37
C GLN A 122 2.18 3.67 13.49
N ILE A 123 0.88 3.56 13.23
CA ILE A 123 -0.12 3.11 14.21
C ILE A 123 0.08 1.64 14.61
N MET A 124 0.46 0.79 13.66
CA MET A 124 0.62 -0.65 13.89
C MET A 124 1.95 -1.01 14.53
N GLU A 125 3.04 -0.53 13.95
CA GLU A 125 4.38 -1.04 14.21
C GLU A 125 5.36 0.02 14.72
N GLY A 126 5.31 1.26 14.19
CA GLY A 126 6.37 2.24 14.38
C GLY A 126 7.65 1.81 13.66
N ASP A 127 8.83 2.27 14.15
CA ASP A 127 10.15 1.94 13.59
C ASP A 127 10.23 2.03 12.06
N LEU A 128 9.59 3.08 11.51
CA LEU A 128 9.33 3.24 10.08
C LEU A 128 10.59 3.21 9.23
N ILE A 129 11.63 3.93 9.66
CA ILE A 129 12.85 4.11 8.86
C ILE A 129 13.60 2.79 8.67
N ASP A 130 13.76 2.03 9.73
CA ASP A 130 14.47 0.76 9.68
C ASP A 130 13.65 -0.29 8.91
N THR A 131 12.36 -0.38 9.19
CA THR A 131 11.41 -1.25 8.46
C THR A 131 11.42 -0.97 6.96
N ILE A 132 11.37 0.31 6.54
CA ILE A 132 11.42 0.69 5.12
C ILE A 132 12.74 0.28 4.48
N ARG A 133 13.87 0.59 5.12
CA ARG A 133 15.21 0.24 4.60
C ARG A 133 15.39 -1.26 4.39
N GLN A 134 14.96 -2.06 5.35
CA GLN A 134 15.07 -3.52 5.28
C GLN A 134 14.21 -4.13 4.17
N ASN A 135 13.10 -3.49 3.82
CA ASN A 135 12.09 -4.07 2.93
C ASN A 135 11.89 -3.30 1.62
N ILE A 136 12.71 -2.30 1.31
CA ILE A 136 12.55 -1.42 0.15
C ILE A 136 12.38 -2.18 -1.17
N GLY A 137 13.03 -3.32 -1.33
CA GLY A 137 12.97 -4.14 -2.54
C GLY A 137 11.57 -4.68 -2.87
N VAL A 138 10.68 -4.79 -1.88
CA VAL A 138 9.29 -5.25 -2.07
C VAL A 138 8.26 -4.14 -1.90
N LEU A 139 8.70 -2.90 -1.64
CA LEU A 139 7.80 -1.74 -1.57
C LEU A 139 7.69 -1.08 -2.95
N GLY A 140 6.47 -0.84 -3.43
CA GLY A 140 6.19 -0.30 -4.76
C GLY A 140 5.56 1.09 -4.74
N HIS A 141 4.97 1.47 -3.62
CA HIS A 141 4.28 2.75 -3.46
C HIS A 141 4.22 3.14 -1.98
N PHE A 142 4.15 4.43 -1.70
CA PHE A 142 3.98 4.95 -0.34
C PHE A 142 2.79 5.88 -0.24
N HIS A 143 2.07 5.82 0.90
CA HIS A 143 1.11 6.83 1.30
C HIS A 143 1.56 7.55 2.58
N THR A 144 1.08 8.79 2.76
CA THR A 144 1.38 9.64 3.93
C THR A 144 0.09 10.16 4.56
N GLY A 145 0.13 10.37 5.87
CA GLY A 145 -0.91 11.03 6.64
C GLY A 145 -0.41 11.31 8.07
N GLY A 146 -0.86 12.39 8.70
CA GLY A 146 -0.45 12.74 10.06
C GLY A 146 -1.04 11.80 11.11
N VAL A 147 -0.23 11.32 12.04
CA VAL A 147 -0.68 10.54 13.22
C VAL A 147 -0.62 11.43 14.44
N PRO A 148 -1.70 11.52 15.23
CA PRO A 148 -3.01 10.90 15.07
C PRO A 148 -3.92 11.61 14.06
N GLY A 149 -5.01 10.95 13.65
CA GLY A 149 -6.16 11.58 12.98
C GLY A 149 -6.13 11.58 11.46
N ARG A 150 -5.01 11.21 10.82
CA ARG A 150 -4.83 11.20 9.36
C ARG A 150 -4.98 12.59 8.72
N HIS A 151 -4.54 13.61 9.44
CA HIS A 151 -4.57 15.02 9.01
C HIS A 151 -3.26 15.46 8.35
N GLU A 152 -3.00 16.77 8.33
CA GLU A 152 -1.80 17.39 7.76
C GLU A 152 -0.50 16.78 8.29
N LEU A 153 0.59 16.95 7.54
CA LEU A 153 1.94 16.51 7.93
C LEU A 153 2.70 17.61 8.71
N ASP A 154 1.99 18.41 9.48
CA ASP A 154 2.53 19.57 10.20
C ASP A 154 3.09 19.21 11.59
N ALA A 155 3.33 20.21 12.44
CA ALA A 155 3.91 20.03 13.78
C ALA A 155 2.92 19.43 14.80
N THR A 156 1.67 19.16 14.45
CA THR A 156 0.66 18.59 15.35
C THR A 156 0.63 17.06 15.33
N GLN A 157 1.43 16.43 14.45
CA GLN A 157 1.52 14.97 14.28
C GLN A 157 2.89 14.43 14.71
N GLU A 158 3.02 13.13 14.92
CA GLU A 158 4.18 12.51 15.58
C GLU A 158 5.26 11.97 14.63
N ILE A 159 5.03 11.91 13.29
CA ILE A 159 5.96 11.31 12.33
C ILE A 159 6.97 12.36 11.86
N GLN A 160 8.25 12.06 11.93
CA GLN A 160 9.31 12.93 11.38
C GLN A 160 9.42 12.66 9.86
N TYR A 161 8.50 13.24 9.07
CA TYR A 161 8.38 12.97 7.64
C TYR A 161 9.65 13.29 6.84
N ALA A 162 10.35 14.38 7.12
CA ALA A 162 11.60 14.70 6.42
C ALA A 162 12.65 13.58 6.57
N ALA A 163 12.77 12.99 7.76
CA ALA A 163 13.70 11.89 8.01
C ALA A 163 13.24 10.59 7.31
N VAL A 164 11.94 10.32 7.31
CA VAL A 164 11.36 9.15 6.62
C VAL A 164 11.55 9.27 5.10
N MET A 165 11.25 10.44 4.50
CA MET A 165 11.44 10.69 3.07
C MET A 165 12.90 10.57 2.66
N LYS A 166 13.81 11.15 3.46
CA LYS A 166 15.25 10.98 3.23
C LYS A 166 15.67 9.51 3.25
N ALA A 167 15.14 8.71 4.18
CA ALA A 167 15.44 7.28 4.24
C ALA A 167 14.94 6.51 3.01
N ILE A 168 13.76 6.87 2.48
CA ILE A 168 13.19 6.31 1.25
C ILE A 168 14.09 6.67 0.05
N ALA A 169 14.50 7.93 -0.07
CA ALA A 169 15.38 8.41 -1.14
C ALA A 169 16.77 7.76 -1.07
N ASP A 170 17.40 7.73 0.11
CA ASP A 170 18.72 7.11 0.34
C ASP A 170 18.72 5.61 0.04
N ALA A 171 17.57 4.93 0.20
CA ALA A 171 17.39 3.52 -0.16
C ALA A 171 17.23 3.29 -1.68
N GLY A 172 17.28 4.34 -2.50
CA GLY A 172 17.20 4.26 -3.96
C GLY A 172 15.79 4.03 -4.51
N PHE A 173 14.75 4.36 -3.76
CA PHE A 173 13.37 4.24 -4.25
C PHE A 173 13.11 5.25 -5.36
N ALA A 174 12.69 4.77 -6.54
CA ALA A 174 12.42 5.58 -7.73
C ALA A 174 10.92 5.66 -8.08
N GLY A 175 10.05 5.24 -7.17
CA GLY A 175 8.59 5.25 -7.36
C GLY A 175 7.94 6.55 -6.86
N TYR A 176 6.69 6.44 -6.45
CA TYR A 176 5.88 7.58 -6.02
C TYR A 176 5.53 7.48 -4.54
N VAL A 177 5.55 8.64 -3.88
CA VAL A 177 4.94 8.88 -2.57
C VAL A 177 3.70 9.74 -2.80
N ALA A 178 2.52 9.30 -2.36
CA ALA A 178 1.28 10.03 -2.51
C ALA A 178 0.74 10.48 -1.15
N HIS A 179 0.17 11.68 -1.12
CA HIS A 179 -0.45 12.22 0.08
C HIS A 179 -1.90 11.75 0.19
N GLU A 180 -2.22 11.09 1.29
CA GLU A 180 -3.56 10.56 1.56
C GLU A 180 -4.02 10.95 2.98
N PHE A 181 -4.11 12.24 3.22
CA PHE A 181 -4.57 12.80 4.48
C PHE A 181 -5.90 13.57 4.33
N LEU A 182 -6.59 13.76 5.45
CA LEU A 182 -7.83 14.52 5.55
C LEU A 182 -7.53 15.95 6.02
N PRO A 183 -7.50 16.94 5.12
CA PRO A 183 -7.13 18.29 5.50
C PRO A 183 -8.17 18.90 6.46
N THR A 184 -7.67 19.58 7.50
CA THR A 184 -8.47 20.35 8.45
C THR A 184 -8.56 21.83 8.07
N GLY A 185 -7.62 22.30 7.25
CA GLY A 185 -7.56 23.65 6.72
C GLY A 185 -7.87 23.71 5.22
N ASP A 186 -7.30 24.70 4.51
CA ASP A 186 -7.43 24.81 3.04
C ASP A 186 -6.68 23.64 2.36
N PRO A 187 -7.38 22.79 1.59
CA PRO A 187 -6.79 21.57 1.05
C PRO A 187 -5.57 21.80 0.14
N LEU A 188 -5.57 22.88 -0.63
CA LEU A 188 -4.45 23.16 -1.56
C LEU A 188 -3.23 23.68 -0.79
N THR A 189 -3.43 24.46 0.26
CA THR A 189 -2.36 24.91 1.14
C THR A 189 -1.74 23.73 1.88
N SER A 190 -2.57 22.87 2.48
CA SER A 190 -2.14 21.66 3.17
C SER A 190 -1.35 20.73 2.26
N LEU A 191 -1.81 20.54 1.02
CA LEU A 191 -1.13 19.70 0.03
C LEU A 191 0.23 20.29 -0.38
N ARG A 192 0.33 21.61 -0.61
CA ARG A 192 1.60 22.26 -0.93
C ARG A 192 2.62 22.12 0.20
N GLN A 193 2.17 22.27 1.44
CA GLN A 193 3.03 22.09 2.61
C GLN A 193 3.55 20.65 2.69
N ALA A 194 2.68 19.66 2.49
CA ALA A 194 3.06 18.25 2.49
C ALA A 194 4.08 17.94 1.37
N VAL A 195 3.86 18.44 0.15
CA VAL A 195 4.82 18.30 -0.96
C VAL A 195 6.18 18.92 -0.59
N THR A 196 6.19 20.16 -0.09
CA THR A 196 7.43 20.84 0.30
C THR A 196 8.19 20.09 1.40
N LEU A 197 7.47 19.51 2.38
CA LEU A 197 8.09 18.75 3.47
C LEU A 197 8.70 17.42 2.98
N CYS A 198 8.10 16.82 1.97
CA CYS A 198 8.51 15.51 1.43
C CYS A 198 9.50 15.61 0.25
N ASP A 199 9.80 16.79 -0.24
CA ASP A 199 10.78 17.04 -1.30
C ASP A 199 12.19 17.13 -0.68
N VAL A 200 12.98 16.03 -0.73
CA VAL A 200 14.27 15.83 -0.05
C VAL A 200 15.39 15.48 -1.03
#